data_af3c0ff2ca3203a9abc0fc50f3d97819
#
_entry.id   af3c0ff2ca3203a9abc0fc50f3d97819
#
_cell.length_a   1.000
_cell.length_b   1.000
_cell.length_c   1.000
_cell.angle_alpha   90.00
_cell.angle_beta   90.00
_cell.angle_gamma   90.00
#
_symmetry.space_group_name_H-M   'P 1'
#
loop_
_entity.id
_entity.type
_entity.pdbx_description
1 polymer ?
#
loop_
_entity_poly.entity_id
_entity_poly.type
_entity_poly.pdbx_seq_one_letter_code
_entity_poly.pdbx_strand_id
1 'polypeptide(L)'
;MKNLKDREEVIEYSIKLNTTNLSPLRSGNISVRGIEDGIEGFFITPSGKKYESLKPEDIVFLSLTEEKDFLSWFNAGKNPSSEWRFHQDIYKNKWEAKAIVHAHSPHATAVSTHRKSIPPFHYMIALAGGEDIRCSEYATFGTHELSMNMVKALKDRKACLMANHGQVAFGENLSKAFELAQEVENICHQYIIALKMGEPKNLSLAEMKKILEKVKNYKSS
;
A
#
# COMPACT_ATOMS: atom_id res chain seq x y z
N MET A 1 0.06 27.27 5.74
CA MET A 1 -0.07 26.26 4.66
C MET A 1 -1.40 25.55 4.83
N LYS A 2 -2.09 25.26 3.73
CA LYS A 2 -3.34 24.47 3.77
C LYS A 2 -3.02 23.00 4.04
N ASN A 3 -3.93 22.29 4.74
CA ASN A 3 -3.80 20.85 5.03
C ASN A 3 -2.46 20.46 5.70
N LEU A 4 -1.97 21.31 6.60
CA LEU A 4 -0.67 21.10 7.25
C LEU A 4 -0.63 19.75 7.98
N LYS A 5 -1.71 19.38 8.69
CA LYS A 5 -1.79 18.11 9.42
C LYS A 5 -1.63 16.89 8.51
N ASP A 6 -2.33 16.86 7.37
CA ASP A 6 -2.24 15.72 6.44
C ASP A 6 -0.82 15.59 5.85
N ARG A 7 -0.18 16.71 5.57
CA ARG A 7 1.19 16.75 5.05
C ARG A 7 2.22 16.29 6.08
N GLU A 8 2.09 16.74 7.33
CA GLU A 8 2.94 16.32 8.44
C GLU A 8 2.76 14.82 8.74
N GLU A 9 1.54 14.31 8.69
CA GLU A 9 1.25 12.89 8.87
C GLU A 9 1.90 12.03 7.78
N VAL A 10 1.83 12.45 6.51
CA VAL A 10 2.53 11.77 5.40
C VAL A 10 4.04 11.74 5.65
N ILE A 11 4.65 12.83 6.12
CA ILE A 11 6.08 12.89 6.44
C ILE A 11 6.41 11.94 7.59
N GLU A 12 5.66 11.99 8.68
CA GLU A 12 5.88 11.14 9.85
C GLU A 12 5.91 9.66 9.47
N TYR A 13 4.90 9.19 8.74
CA TYR A 13 4.82 7.79 8.32
C TYR A 13 5.85 7.43 7.24
N SER A 14 6.29 8.38 6.42
CA SER A 14 7.41 8.16 5.49
C SER A 14 8.72 7.90 6.21
N ILE A 15 8.99 8.63 7.30
CA ILE A 15 10.14 8.38 8.16
C ILE A 15 10.01 7.00 8.83
N LYS A 16 8.79 6.62 9.28
CA LYS A 16 8.53 5.30 9.85
C LYS A 16 8.83 4.16 8.88
N LEU A 17 8.66 4.33 7.55
CA LEU A 17 9.07 3.30 6.58
C LEU A 17 10.55 2.89 6.75
N ASN A 18 11.44 3.86 6.96
CA ASN A 18 12.86 3.60 7.19
C ASN A 18 13.12 3.04 8.59
N THR A 19 12.58 3.67 9.63
CA THR A 19 12.89 3.34 11.02
C THR A 19 12.34 1.98 11.45
N THR A 20 11.32 1.47 10.78
CA THR A 20 10.76 0.12 11.01
C THR A 20 11.27 -0.93 10.02
N ASN A 21 12.23 -0.55 9.15
CA ASN A 21 12.75 -1.41 8.08
C ASN A 21 11.68 -1.94 7.12
N LEU A 22 10.55 -1.25 7.01
CA LEU A 22 9.47 -1.62 6.10
C LEU A 22 9.80 -1.23 4.64
N SER A 23 10.56 -0.15 4.45
CA SER A 23 11.07 0.21 3.13
C SER A 23 12.42 0.93 3.29
N PRO A 24 13.53 0.30 2.91
CA PRO A 24 14.85 0.91 3.06
C PRO A 24 15.01 2.11 2.11
N LEU A 25 15.73 3.12 2.58
CA LEU A 25 16.08 4.32 1.83
C LEU A 25 14.84 5.15 1.40
N ARG A 26 14.46 5.12 0.11
CA ARG A 26 13.42 5.98 -0.50
C ARG A 26 12.56 5.19 -1.48
N SER A 27 12.50 3.88 -1.33
CA SER A 27 11.86 2.99 -2.30
C SER A 27 10.34 2.90 -2.14
N GLY A 28 9.81 3.23 -0.96
CA GLY A 28 8.36 3.26 -0.72
C GLY A 28 7.74 4.63 -0.98
N ASN A 29 6.44 4.71 -0.84
CA ASN A 29 5.70 5.98 -0.87
C ASN A 29 4.40 5.87 -0.08
N ILE A 30 3.92 7.01 0.38
CA ILE A 30 2.77 7.12 1.27
C ILE A 30 1.85 8.21 0.74
N SER A 31 0.55 7.97 0.85
CA SER A 31 -0.44 8.99 0.57
C SER A 31 -1.61 8.96 1.55
N VAL A 32 -2.29 10.08 1.65
CA VAL A 32 -3.55 10.24 2.39
C VAL A 32 -4.57 10.97 1.52
N ARG A 33 -5.82 10.47 1.50
CA ARG A 33 -6.93 11.12 0.82
C ARG A 33 -7.28 12.43 1.54
N GLY A 34 -7.54 13.49 0.77
CA GLY A 34 -7.91 14.78 1.34
C GLY A 34 -8.54 15.71 0.30
N ILE A 35 -8.82 16.93 0.74
CA ILE A 35 -9.42 17.98 -0.09
C ILE A 35 -8.52 19.22 -0.03
N GLU A 36 -8.13 19.75 -1.19
CA GLU A 36 -7.42 21.03 -1.28
C GLU A 36 -8.18 21.95 -2.25
N ASP A 37 -8.48 23.16 -1.80
CA ASP A 37 -9.24 24.17 -2.56
C ASP A 37 -10.60 23.67 -3.08
N GLY A 38 -11.29 22.82 -2.30
CA GLY A 38 -12.58 22.24 -2.67
C GLY A 38 -12.48 21.07 -3.65
N ILE A 39 -11.28 20.67 -4.05
CA ILE A 39 -11.02 19.56 -4.97
C ILE A 39 -10.67 18.30 -4.18
N GLU A 40 -11.38 17.20 -4.43
CA GLU A 40 -11.06 15.91 -3.86
C GLU A 40 -9.80 15.32 -4.50
N GLY A 41 -8.88 14.83 -3.65
CA GLY A 41 -7.60 14.33 -4.10
C GLY A 41 -6.86 13.55 -3.02
N PHE A 42 -5.55 13.56 -3.09
CA PHE A 42 -4.68 12.94 -2.11
C PHE A 42 -3.33 13.66 -2.02
N PHE A 43 -2.76 13.64 -0.83
CA PHE A 43 -1.41 14.12 -0.54
C PHE A 43 -0.46 12.94 -0.64
N ILE A 44 0.62 13.07 -1.40
CA ILE A 44 1.59 11.99 -1.65
C ILE A 44 3.03 12.48 -1.48
N THR A 45 3.90 11.59 -1.03
CA THR A 45 5.35 11.82 -0.97
C THR A 45 5.90 12.23 -2.34
N PRO A 46 6.90 13.12 -2.39
CA PRO A 46 7.57 13.50 -3.62
C PRO A 46 8.54 12.42 -4.09
N SER A 47 8.89 12.45 -5.37
CA SER A 47 9.95 11.62 -5.94
C SER A 47 11.34 12.12 -5.50
N GLY A 48 12.24 11.19 -5.20
CA GLY A 48 13.68 11.40 -5.08
C GLY A 48 14.18 12.13 -3.83
N LYS A 49 13.32 12.59 -2.92
CA LYS A 49 13.72 13.23 -1.66
C LYS A 49 13.90 12.22 -0.52
N LYS A 50 14.87 12.49 0.37
CA LYS A 50 15.02 11.71 1.62
C LYS A 50 13.89 12.07 2.56
N TYR A 51 13.28 11.06 3.20
CA TYR A 51 12.12 11.27 4.09
C TYR A 51 12.45 12.18 5.28
N GLU A 52 13.65 12.08 5.84
CA GLU A 52 14.11 12.87 6.98
C GLU A 52 14.30 14.36 6.63
N SER A 53 14.39 14.68 5.33
CA SER A 53 14.54 16.06 4.84
C SER A 53 13.26 16.67 4.30
N LEU A 54 12.14 15.92 4.33
CA LEU A 54 10.85 16.38 3.83
C LEU A 54 10.32 17.53 4.70
N LYS A 55 9.72 18.48 4.02
CA LYS A 55 8.94 19.57 4.62
C LYS A 55 7.50 19.48 4.10
N PRO A 56 6.54 20.07 4.82
CA PRO A 56 5.14 20.04 4.39
C PRO A 56 4.88 20.55 2.96
N GLU A 57 5.66 21.53 2.49
CA GLU A 57 5.59 22.05 1.12
C GLU A 57 6.07 21.07 0.05
N ASP A 58 6.83 20.05 0.42
CA ASP A 58 7.29 19.00 -0.50
C ASP A 58 6.22 17.95 -0.81
N ILE A 59 5.25 17.79 0.09
CA ILE A 59 4.16 16.84 -0.11
C ILE A 59 3.24 17.36 -1.21
N VAL A 60 3.02 16.54 -2.22
CA VAL A 60 2.30 16.95 -3.44
C VAL A 60 0.82 16.59 -3.33
N PHE A 61 -0.07 17.56 -3.58
CA PHE A 61 -1.49 17.28 -3.76
C PHE A 61 -1.80 16.97 -5.22
N LEU A 62 -2.52 15.85 -5.45
CA LEU A 62 -3.02 15.43 -6.74
C LEU A 62 -4.53 15.21 -6.69
N SER A 63 -5.25 15.75 -7.67
CA SER A 63 -6.70 15.55 -7.82
C SER A 63 -7.01 14.10 -8.24
N LEU A 64 -8.15 13.57 -7.80
CA LEU A 64 -8.66 12.27 -8.27
C LEU A 64 -9.21 12.34 -9.70
N THR A 65 -9.64 13.51 -10.16
CA THR A 65 -10.28 13.69 -11.47
C THR A 65 -9.31 14.10 -12.58
N GLU A 66 -8.10 14.56 -12.22
CA GLU A 66 -7.13 15.06 -13.18
C GLU A 66 -6.31 13.91 -13.75
N GLU A 67 -6.40 13.70 -15.07
CA GLU A 67 -5.63 12.71 -15.80
C GLU A 67 -4.42 13.36 -16.45
N LYS A 68 -3.30 13.38 -15.75
CA LYS A 68 -2.01 13.85 -16.25
C LYS A 68 -0.99 12.71 -16.25
N ASP A 69 0.00 12.81 -17.12
CA ASP A 69 1.19 11.97 -17.02
C ASP A 69 2.23 12.60 -16.07
N PHE A 70 3.31 11.88 -15.79
CA PHE A 70 4.35 12.34 -14.89
C PHE A 70 5.03 13.63 -15.41
N LEU A 71 5.26 13.73 -16.71
CA LEU A 71 5.88 14.92 -17.33
C LEU A 71 4.98 16.15 -17.19
N SER A 72 3.68 15.97 -17.34
CA SER A 72 2.70 17.06 -17.15
C SER A 72 2.69 17.58 -15.71
N TRP A 73 2.84 16.70 -14.70
CA TRP A 73 3.00 17.10 -13.30
C TRP A 73 4.31 17.87 -13.09
N PHE A 74 5.41 17.32 -13.63
CA PHE A 74 6.73 17.94 -13.52
C PHE A 74 6.77 19.33 -14.18
N ASN A 75 6.21 19.48 -15.37
CA ASN A 75 6.10 20.76 -16.08
C ASN A 75 5.23 21.77 -15.34
N ALA A 76 4.27 21.30 -14.53
CA ALA A 76 3.47 22.14 -13.64
C ALA A 76 4.17 22.47 -12.31
N GLY A 77 5.47 22.16 -12.17
CA GLY A 77 6.24 22.39 -10.95
C GLY A 77 5.95 21.43 -9.80
N LYS A 78 5.23 20.33 -10.07
CA LYS A 78 4.93 19.27 -9.10
C LYS A 78 5.84 18.07 -9.35
N ASN A 79 6.34 17.47 -8.28
CA ASN A 79 7.20 16.28 -8.35
C ASN A 79 6.68 15.15 -7.47
N PRO A 80 5.49 14.58 -7.76
CA PRO A 80 4.95 13.47 -6.97
C PRO A 80 5.83 12.22 -7.12
N SER A 81 5.64 11.23 -6.24
CA SER A 81 6.21 9.90 -6.46
C SER A 81 5.92 9.43 -7.89
N SER A 82 6.90 8.80 -8.55
CA SER A 82 6.71 8.21 -9.89
C SER A 82 5.58 7.17 -9.94
N GLU A 83 5.15 6.70 -8.78
CA GLU A 83 4.11 5.67 -8.61
C GLU A 83 2.74 6.24 -8.22
N TRP A 84 2.57 7.56 -8.32
CA TRP A 84 1.32 8.26 -7.97
C TRP A 84 0.07 7.64 -8.62
N ARG A 85 0.22 7.05 -9.81
CA ARG A 85 -0.91 6.54 -10.61
C ARG A 85 -1.68 5.45 -9.88
N PHE A 86 -1.01 4.44 -9.35
CA PHE A 86 -1.74 3.39 -8.65
C PHE A 86 -2.38 3.89 -7.34
N HIS A 87 -1.81 4.89 -6.66
CA HIS A 87 -2.50 5.54 -5.54
C HIS A 87 -3.81 6.17 -5.99
N GLN A 88 -3.78 6.94 -7.08
CA GLN A 88 -4.97 7.56 -7.64
C GLN A 88 -6.03 6.52 -8.01
N ASP A 89 -5.64 5.46 -8.72
CA ASP A 89 -6.56 4.42 -9.19
C ASP A 89 -7.10 3.56 -8.03
N ILE A 90 -6.31 3.31 -6.99
CA ILE A 90 -6.82 2.69 -5.76
C ILE A 90 -7.89 3.60 -5.12
N TYR A 91 -7.62 4.90 -4.94
CA TYR A 91 -8.61 5.82 -4.38
C TYR A 91 -9.87 5.93 -5.22
N LYS A 92 -9.78 5.90 -6.56
CA LYS A 92 -10.94 5.90 -7.46
C LYS A 92 -11.79 4.64 -7.32
N ASN A 93 -11.17 3.49 -7.11
CA ASN A 93 -11.85 2.18 -7.08
C ASN A 93 -12.21 1.70 -5.67
N LYS A 94 -11.65 2.32 -4.61
CA LYS A 94 -11.79 1.93 -3.20
C LYS A 94 -12.15 3.15 -2.37
N TRP A 95 -13.45 3.40 -2.19
CA TRP A 95 -13.92 4.55 -1.39
C TRP A 95 -13.50 4.45 0.09
N GLU A 96 -13.33 3.22 0.59
CA GLU A 96 -12.87 2.90 1.94
C GLU A 96 -11.36 3.18 2.15
N ALA A 97 -10.58 3.31 1.08
CA ALA A 97 -9.19 3.70 1.17
C ALA A 97 -9.08 5.19 1.51
N LYS A 98 -8.59 5.51 2.71
CA LYS A 98 -8.30 6.88 3.14
C LYS A 98 -6.79 7.15 3.21
N ALA A 99 -5.99 6.09 3.31
CA ALA A 99 -4.54 6.17 3.28
C ALA A 99 -3.97 4.93 2.59
N ILE A 100 -2.83 5.10 1.92
CA ILE A 100 -2.12 4.03 1.20
C ILE A 100 -0.66 4.05 1.61
N VAL A 101 -0.13 2.87 1.88
CA VAL A 101 1.29 2.60 2.14
C VAL A 101 1.79 1.62 1.09
N HIS A 102 2.78 2.04 0.33
CA HIS A 102 3.57 1.18 -0.55
C HIS A 102 4.97 1.01 0.03
N ALA A 103 5.48 -0.22 0.06
CA ALA A 103 6.76 -0.55 0.66
C ALA A 103 7.49 -1.66 -0.10
N HIS A 104 8.81 -1.55 -0.16
CA HIS A 104 9.72 -2.60 -0.63
C HIS A 104 10.28 -3.39 0.55
N SER A 105 9.39 -3.88 1.41
CA SER A 105 9.79 -4.59 2.61
C SER A 105 10.44 -5.94 2.26
N PRO A 106 11.49 -6.35 2.99
CA PRO A 106 12.38 -7.44 2.56
C PRO A 106 11.68 -8.75 2.25
N HIS A 107 10.79 -9.21 3.15
CA HIS A 107 10.14 -10.51 2.98
C HIS A 107 9.00 -10.46 1.96
N ALA A 108 8.19 -9.39 1.97
CA ALA A 108 7.14 -9.23 0.97
C ALA A 108 7.73 -9.10 -0.44
N THR A 109 8.82 -8.35 -0.59
CA THR A 109 9.55 -8.26 -1.86
C THR A 109 10.08 -9.63 -2.29
N ALA A 110 10.73 -10.39 -1.38
CA ALA A 110 11.23 -11.71 -1.69
C ALA A 110 10.11 -12.66 -2.15
N VAL A 111 8.99 -12.71 -1.42
CA VAL A 111 7.83 -13.55 -1.80
C VAL A 111 7.24 -13.10 -3.15
N SER A 112 7.16 -11.80 -3.40
CA SER A 112 6.60 -11.26 -4.65
C SER A 112 7.35 -11.71 -5.91
N THR A 113 8.65 -12.05 -5.78
CA THR A 113 9.46 -12.56 -6.91
C THR A 113 8.99 -13.92 -7.42
N HIS A 114 8.26 -14.68 -6.61
CA HIS A 114 7.65 -15.95 -7.03
C HIS A 114 6.34 -15.74 -7.80
N ARG A 115 5.80 -14.52 -7.87
CA ARG A 115 4.55 -14.16 -8.56
C ARG A 115 3.35 -15.00 -8.14
N LYS A 116 3.35 -15.49 -6.91
CA LYS A 116 2.30 -16.33 -6.34
C LYS A 116 1.62 -15.61 -5.17
N SER A 117 0.32 -15.80 -5.05
CA SER A 117 -0.44 -15.36 -3.87
C SER A 117 -0.03 -16.17 -2.64
N ILE A 118 -0.06 -15.56 -1.46
CA ILE A 118 0.13 -16.27 -0.20
C ILE A 118 -1.18 -16.95 0.17
N PRO A 119 -1.21 -18.29 0.31
CA PRO A 119 -2.40 -19.04 0.66
C PRO A 119 -2.78 -18.86 2.14
N PRO A 120 -3.96 -19.32 2.59
CA PRO A 120 -4.41 -19.16 3.97
C PRO A 120 -3.69 -20.09 4.96
N PHE A 121 -2.35 -20.04 5.00
CA PHE A 121 -1.55 -20.84 5.94
C PHE A 121 -1.65 -20.33 7.38
N HIS A 122 -2.06 -19.08 7.57
CA HIS A 122 -2.20 -18.41 8.87
C HIS A 122 -3.46 -17.56 8.93
N TYR A 123 -4.18 -17.55 10.05
CA TYR A 123 -5.46 -16.84 10.18
C TYR A 123 -5.37 -15.31 10.02
N MET A 124 -4.22 -14.71 10.34
CA MET A 124 -4.00 -13.27 10.21
C MET A 124 -4.03 -12.76 8.75
N ILE A 125 -3.96 -13.64 7.77
CA ILE A 125 -4.20 -13.32 6.35
C ILE A 125 -5.55 -12.59 6.17
N ALA A 126 -6.55 -12.89 7.00
CA ALA A 126 -7.84 -12.22 7.01
C ALA A 126 -7.77 -10.69 7.20
N LEU A 127 -6.70 -10.16 7.80
CA LEU A 127 -6.49 -8.72 7.95
C LEU A 127 -6.30 -8.03 6.59
N ALA A 128 -5.75 -8.74 5.60
CA ALA A 128 -5.66 -8.27 4.22
C ALA A 128 -7.02 -8.24 3.49
N GLY A 129 -8.10 -8.62 4.16
CA GLY A 129 -9.47 -8.49 3.68
C GLY A 129 -10.05 -9.72 3.02
N GLY A 130 -9.31 -10.83 2.93
CA GLY A 130 -9.77 -12.05 2.29
C GLY A 130 -9.07 -13.31 2.78
N GLU A 131 -9.20 -14.38 2.00
CA GLU A 131 -8.63 -15.70 2.29
C GLU A 131 -7.18 -15.87 1.80
N ASP A 132 -6.65 -14.90 1.07
CA ASP A 132 -5.27 -14.90 0.55
C ASP A 132 -4.70 -13.47 0.52
N ILE A 133 -3.39 -13.34 0.39
CA ILE A 133 -2.74 -12.10 -0.02
C ILE A 133 -2.33 -12.31 -1.49
N ARG A 134 -3.03 -11.64 -2.40
CA ARG A 134 -2.79 -11.80 -3.84
C ARG A 134 -1.48 -11.15 -4.26
N CYS A 135 -0.84 -11.73 -5.26
CA CYS A 135 0.25 -11.08 -5.99
C CYS A 135 -0.30 -10.56 -7.32
N SER A 136 -0.08 -9.29 -7.62
CA SER A 136 -0.45 -8.71 -8.92
C SER A 136 0.41 -9.30 -10.04
N GLU A 137 -0.05 -9.22 -11.28
CA GLU A 137 0.80 -9.43 -12.44
C GLU A 137 1.91 -8.37 -12.48
N TYR A 138 3.06 -8.75 -13.07
CA TYR A 138 4.17 -7.83 -13.24
C TYR A 138 3.88 -6.80 -14.33
N ALA A 139 4.23 -5.56 -14.05
CA ALA A 139 4.38 -4.50 -15.02
C ALA A 139 5.47 -3.53 -14.54
N THR A 140 6.03 -2.74 -15.46
CA THR A 140 7.06 -1.75 -15.12
C THR A 140 6.50 -0.68 -14.17
N PHE A 141 7.31 -0.25 -13.20
CA PHE A 141 6.91 0.79 -12.24
C PHE A 141 6.46 2.08 -12.93
N GLY A 142 5.49 2.77 -12.36
CA GLY A 142 4.94 4.03 -12.87
C GLY A 142 4.00 3.89 -14.08
N THR A 143 3.80 2.68 -14.62
CA THR A 143 2.92 2.47 -15.79
C THR A 143 1.45 2.35 -15.39
N HIS A 144 0.56 2.63 -16.35
CA HIS A 144 -0.87 2.40 -16.21
C HIS A 144 -1.18 0.91 -16.03
N GLU A 145 -0.44 0.03 -16.72
CA GLU A 145 -0.60 -1.42 -16.62
C GLU A 145 -0.36 -1.91 -15.18
N LEU A 146 0.71 -1.44 -14.51
CA LEU A 146 0.96 -1.76 -13.10
C LEU A 146 -0.25 -1.36 -12.25
N SER A 147 -0.77 -0.16 -12.44
CA SER A 147 -1.91 0.34 -11.68
C SER A 147 -3.15 -0.53 -11.85
N MET A 148 -3.48 -0.92 -13.08
CA MET A 148 -4.61 -1.82 -13.37
C MET A 148 -4.44 -3.21 -12.76
N ASN A 149 -3.23 -3.77 -12.82
CA ASN A 149 -2.90 -5.06 -12.21
C ASN A 149 -3.08 -5.02 -10.69
N MET A 150 -2.69 -3.92 -10.06
CA MET A 150 -2.86 -3.71 -8.61
C MET A 150 -4.33 -3.56 -8.21
N VAL A 151 -5.12 -2.76 -8.94
CA VAL A 151 -6.56 -2.62 -8.69
C VAL A 151 -7.27 -3.98 -8.79
N LYS A 152 -6.88 -4.81 -9.77
CA LYS A 152 -7.38 -6.19 -9.93
C LYS A 152 -7.00 -7.07 -8.73
N ALA A 153 -5.74 -7.04 -8.29
CA ALA A 153 -5.28 -7.82 -7.14
C ALA A 153 -5.97 -7.39 -5.84
N LEU A 154 -6.25 -6.09 -5.68
CA LEU A 154 -6.97 -5.52 -4.54
C LEU A 154 -8.49 -5.71 -4.57
N LYS A 155 -9.08 -6.36 -5.59
CA LYS A 155 -10.51 -6.64 -5.57
C LYS A 155 -10.86 -7.47 -4.33
N ASP A 156 -11.72 -6.95 -3.45
CA ASP A 156 -12.10 -7.54 -2.17
C ASP A 156 -10.90 -7.82 -1.21
N ARG A 157 -9.84 -7.04 -1.34
CA ARG A 157 -8.62 -7.08 -0.51
C ARG A 157 -8.22 -5.66 -0.09
N LYS A 158 -7.49 -5.57 1.02
CA LYS A 158 -6.92 -4.31 1.57
C LYS A 158 -5.41 -4.22 1.38
N ALA A 159 -4.78 -5.33 1.02
CA ALA A 159 -3.36 -5.40 0.71
C ALA A 159 -3.10 -6.43 -0.39
N CYS A 160 -2.03 -6.23 -1.15
CA CYS A 160 -1.53 -7.20 -2.11
C CYS A 160 0.00 -7.10 -2.24
N LEU A 161 0.61 -8.16 -2.74
CA LEU A 161 1.97 -8.16 -3.24
C LEU A 161 1.97 -7.63 -4.68
N MET A 162 3.06 -6.98 -5.04
CA MET A 162 3.36 -6.50 -6.39
C MET A 162 4.47 -7.38 -6.98
N ALA A 163 4.20 -8.10 -8.05
CA ALA A 163 5.18 -9.04 -8.65
C ALA A 163 6.55 -8.41 -8.87
N ASN A 164 7.61 -9.02 -8.32
CA ASN A 164 9.02 -8.55 -8.40
C ASN A 164 9.24 -7.10 -7.93
N HIS A 165 8.42 -6.60 -6.97
CA HIS A 165 8.45 -5.20 -6.61
C HIS A 165 8.37 -5.00 -5.09
N GLY A 166 7.26 -5.37 -4.47
CA GLY A 166 7.01 -5.12 -3.06
C GLY A 166 5.56 -5.39 -2.66
N GLN A 167 5.01 -4.53 -1.84
CA GLN A 167 3.63 -4.61 -1.37
C GLN A 167 2.91 -3.27 -1.37
N VAL A 168 1.59 -3.32 -1.36
CA VAL A 168 0.73 -2.17 -1.05
C VAL A 168 -0.32 -2.57 -0.04
N ALA A 169 -0.63 -1.65 0.88
CA ALA A 169 -1.72 -1.78 1.83
C ALA A 169 -2.48 -0.45 1.92
N PHE A 170 -3.79 -0.50 2.16
CA PHE A 170 -4.59 0.68 2.44
C PHE A 170 -5.43 0.52 3.70
N GLY A 171 -5.83 1.64 4.29
CA GLY A 171 -6.65 1.70 5.49
C GLY A 171 -7.53 2.94 5.57
N GLU A 172 -8.31 3.03 6.64
CA GLU A 172 -9.16 4.17 6.96
C GLU A 172 -8.39 5.41 7.48
N ASN A 173 -7.10 5.24 7.77
CA ASN A 173 -6.12 6.27 8.10
C ASN A 173 -4.72 5.72 7.92
N LEU A 174 -3.69 6.57 8.05
CA LEU A 174 -2.29 6.15 7.88
C LEU A 174 -1.85 5.12 8.92
N SER A 175 -2.30 5.23 10.18
CA SER A 175 -1.97 4.23 11.19
C SER A 175 -2.43 2.83 10.77
N LYS A 176 -3.69 2.71 10.32
CA LYS A 176 -4.26 1.41 9.90
C LYS A 176 -3.66 0.87 8.61
N ALA A 177 -3.33 1.73 7.66
CA ALA A 177 -2.63 1.32 6.44
C ALA A 177 -1.21 0.83 6.76
N PHE A 178 -0.52 1.52 7.66
CA PHE A 178 0.84 1.19 8.06
C PHE A 178 0.90 -0.10 8.88
N GLU A 179 0.01 -0.27 9.88
CA GLU A 179 -0.12 -1.50 10.65
C GLU A 179 -0.37 -2.70 9.73
N LEU A 180 -1.24 -2.54 8.73
CA LEU A 180 -1.51 -3.61 7.76
C LEU A 180 -0.28 -3.92 6.90
N ALA A 181 0.48 -2.91 6.46
CA ALA A 181 1.71 -3.12 5.71
C ALA A 181 2.77 -3.87 6.53
N GLN A 182 2.88 -3.56 7.83
CA GLN A 182 3.77 -4.29 8.76
C GLN A 182 3.31 -5.74 8.94
N GLU A 183 1.99 -5.97 9.06
CA GLU A 183 1.46 -7.32 9.19
C GLU A 183 1.67 -8.15 7.91
N VAL A 184 1.52 -7.56 6.72
CA VAL A 184 1.85 -8.23 5.45
C VAL A 184 3.32 -8.65 5.41
N GLU A 185 4.24 -7.78 5.84
CA GLU A 185 5.66 -8.11 5.93
C GLU A 185 5.91 -9.26 6.92
N ASN A 186 5.27 -9.22 8.10
CA ASN A 186 5.36 -10.27 9.11
C ASN A 186 4.82 -11.62 8.59
N ILE A 187 3.67 -11.62 7.91
CA ILE A 187 3.08 -12.81 7.28
C ILE A 187 4.03 -13.37 6.22
N CYS A 188 4.63 -12.52 5.37
CA CYS A 188 5.60 -12.95 4.37
C CYS A 188 6.82 -13.62 5.02
N HIS A 189 7.34 -13.04 6.11
CA HIS A 189 8.44 -13.62 6.87
C HIS A 189 8.07 -15.00 7.42
N GLN A 190 6.92 -15.14 8.08
CA GLN A 190 6.42 -16.40 8.60
C GLN A 190 6.21 -17.44 7.48
N TYR A 191 5.70 -17.02 6.32
CA TYR A 191 5.50 -17.89 5.17
C TYR A 191 6.83 -18.45 4.64
N ILE A 192 7.86 -17.61 4.51
CA ILE A 192 9.21 -18.05 4.11
C ILE A 192 9.76 -19.08 5.11
N ILE A 193 9.58 -18.86 6.41
CA ILE A 193 10.04 -19.81 7.44
C ILE A 193 9.26 -21.12 7.35
N ALA A 194 7.93 -21.06 7.20
CA ALA A 194 7.10 -22.24 7.08
C ALA A 194 7.50 -23.12 5.89
N LEU A 195 7.76 -22.50 4.73
CA LEU A 195 8.22 -23.21 3.52
C LEU A 195 9.56 -23.95 3.70
N LYS A 196 10.44 -23.48 4.59
CA LYS A 196 11.70 -24.20 4.93
C LYS A 196 11.43 -25.52 5.68
N MET A 197 10.28 -25.62 6.35
CA MET A 197 9.84 -26.84 7.05
C MET A 197 9.02 -27.77 6.15
N GLY A 198 8.69 -27.35 4.95
CA GLY A 198 7.82 -28.02 3.99
C GLY A 198 6.58 -27.21 3.67
N GLU A 199 5.69 -27.75 2.84
CA GLU A 199 4.46 -27.04 2.45
C GLU A 199 3.51 -26.89 3.67
N PRO A 200 3.16 -25.66 4.07
CA PRO A 200 2.27 -25.46 5.21
C PRO A 200 0.85 -25.93 4.93
N LYS A 201 0.16 -26.41 5.97
CA LYS A 201 -1.25 -26.79 5.89
C LYS A 201 -2.14 -25.53 5.88
N ASN A 202 -2.90 -25.36 4.83
CA ASN A 202 -3.82 -24.22 4.69
C ASN A 202 -5.11 -24.45 5.53
N LEU A 203 -5.64 -23.34 6.05
CA LEU A 203 -6.98 -23.28 6.60
C LEU A 203 -8.01 -23.46 5.48
N SER A 204 -9.15 -24.07 5.81
CA SER A 204 -10.26 -24.19 4.85
C SER A 204 -10.91 -22.84 4.56
N LEU A 205 -11.53 -22.71 3.37
CA LEU A 205 -12.31 -21.51 3.03
C LEU A 205 -13.45 -21.25 4.03
N ALA A 206 -14.05 -22.32 4.57
CA ALA A 206 -15.10 -22.22 5.59
C ALA A 206 -14.56 -21.63 6.88
N GLU A 207 -13.35 -22.02 7.31
CA GLU A 207 -12.71 -21.45 8.48
C GLU A 207 -12.29 -19.99 8.25
N MET A 208 -11.73 -19.67 7.09
CA MET A 208 -11.38 -18.28 6.74
C MET A 208 -12.60 -17.36 6.73
N LYS A 209 -13.78 -17.82 6.26
CA LYS A 209 -15.04 -17.04 6.35
C LYS A 209 -15.39 -16.70 7.79
N LYS A 210 -15.33 -17.65 8.72
CA LYS A 210 -15.59 -17.40 10.14
C LYS A 210 -14.61 -16.38 10.72
N ILE A 211 -13.33 -16.47 10.34
CA ILE A 211 -12.29 -15.54 10.79
C ILE A 211 -12.57 -14.13 10.25
N LEU A 212 -12.92 -14.00 8.97
CA LEU A 212 -13.28 -12.72 8.36
C LEU A 212 -14.48 -12.05 9.04
N GLU A 213 -15.50 -12.82 9.42
CA GLU A 213 -16.64 -12.31 10.20
C GLU A 213 -16.21 -11.83 11.59
N LYS A 214 -15.36 -12.60 12.30
CA LYS A 214 -14.81 -12.18 13.58
C LYS A 214 -14.00 -10.89 13.47
N VAL A 215 -13.12 -10.77 12.45
CA VAL A 215 -12.31 -9.55 12.22
C VAL A 215 -13.19 -8.32 11.98
N LYS A 216 -14.30 -8.46 11.25
CA LYS A 216 -15.28 -7.37 11.06
C LYS A 216 -15.90 -6.92 12.38
N ASN A 217 -16.33 -7.87 13.20
CA ASN A 217 -17.00 -7.57 14.48
C ASN A 217 -16.02 -6.99 15.53
N TYR A 218 -14.76 -7.43 15.52
CA TYR A 218 -13.74 -6.94 16.46
C TYR A 218 -13.37 -5.46 16.22
N LYS A 219 -13.61 -4.93 15.02
CA LYS A 219 -13.40 -3.51 14.67
C LYS A 219 -14.59 -2.62 15.03
N SER A 220 -15.72 -3.23 15.38
CA SER A 220 -16.97 -2.52 15.72
C SER A 220 -17.17 -2.36 17.23
N SER A 221 -16.28 -2.91 18.06
CA SER A 221 -16.22 -2.78 19.51
C SER A 221 -15.07 -1.88 19.94
#